data_911701f9c7095ea134fed1405aa8db0d
#
_entry.id   911701f9c7095ea134fed1405aa8db0d
#
_cell.length_a   1.000
_cell.length_b   1.000
_cell.length_c   1.000
_cell.angle_alpha   90.00
_cell.angle_beta   90.00
_cell.angle_gamma   90.00
#
_symmetry.space_group_name_H-M   'P 1'
#
loop_
_entity.id
_entity.type
_entity.pdbx_description
1 polymer ?
#
loop_
_entity_poly.entity_id
_entity_poly.type
_entity_poly.pdbx_seq_one_letter_code
_entity_poly.pdbx_strand_id
1 'polypeptide(L)'
;MASPVTTYKLIILYMLQNSDGDLTNSQITDFILDRKYTNYFQLQQAVSELVEADLVEMSSQSNRSYYRLTSEGKNTLKYFSKELSSDIKKEVEEYLNSLHCKIEEHLLTPADYYPTKEGSYSVRLRIIESGVSIVDLSINVPNLAAAQSVCESWPYKYQNVYDKIMEELL
;
A
#
# COMPACT_ATOMS: atom_id res chain seq x y z
N MET A 1 -20.31 -18.90 20.76
CA MET A 1 -19.31 -17.84 20.85
C MET A 1 -17.96 -18.37 20.40
N ALA A 2 -17.33 -17.68 19.45
CA ALA A 2 -15.94 -17.98 19.12
C ALA A 2 -15.04 -17.69 20.33
N SER A 3 -14.00 -18.50 20.55
CA SER A 3 -12.99 -18.19 21.55
C SER A 3 -12.26 -16.88 21.15
N PRO A 4 -11.74 -16.09 22.08
CA PRO A 4 -10.98 -14.88 21.73
C PRO A 4 -9.86 -15.15 20.72
N VAL A 5 -9.17 -16.28 20.84
CA VAL A 5 -8.12 -16.73 19.92
C VAL A 5 -8.65 -16.90 18.49
N THR A 6 -9.82 -17.49 18.35
CA THR A 6 -10.47 -17.67 17.05
C THR A 6 -10.86 -16.33 16.44
N THR A 7 -11.34 -15.38 17.25
CA THR A 7 -11.79 -14.08 16.76
C THR A 7 -10.65 -13.31 16.08
N TYR A 8 -9.49 -13.14 16.72
CA TYR A 8 -8.41 -12.38 16.06
C TYR A 8 -7.74 -13.15 14.92
N LYS A 9 -7.76 -14.48 14.90
CA LYS A 9 -7.38 -15.26 13.71
C LYS A 9 -8.31 -14.96 12.53
N LEU A 10 -9.62 -14.94 12.76
CA LEU A 10 -10.61 -14.59 11.73
C LEU A 10 -10.45 -13.14 11.26
N ILE A 11 -10.09 -12.22 12.15
CA ILE A 11 -9.79 -10.83 11.79
C ILE A 11 -8.59 -10.78 10.83
N ILE A 12 -7.52 -11.51 11.11
CA ILE A 12 -6.34 -11.58 10.24
C ILE A 12 -6.70 -12.11 8.86
N LEU A 13 -7.45 -13.22 8.80
CA LEU A 13 -7.90 -13.77 7.52
C LEU A 13 -8.80 -12.79 6.75
N TYR A 14 -9.67 -12.08 7.43
CA TYR A 14 -10.53 -11.07 6.82
C TYR A 14 -9.74 -9.86 6.29
N MET A 15 -8.74 -9.40 7.04
CA MET A 15 -7.82 -8.35 6.59
C MET A 15 -7.12 -8.75 5.29
N LEU A 16 -6.56 -9.96 5.24
CA LEU A 16 -5.84 -10.46 4.08
C LEU A 16 -6.74 -10.68 2.85
N GLN A 17 -7.99 -11.06 3.07
CA GLN A 17 -8.96 -11.21 1.97
C GLN A 17 -9.33 -9.88 1.33
N ASN A 18 -9.44 -8.82 2.12
CA ASN A 18 -9.92 -7.51 1.67
C ASN A 18 -8.79 -6.52 1.38
N SER A 19 -7.53 -6.91 1.56
CA SER A 19 -6.38 -6.09 1.20
C SER A 19 -6.09 -6.15 -0.31
N ASP A 20 -5.59 -5.06 -0.85
CA ASP A 20 -5.13 -4.97 -2.24
C ASP A 20 -3.69 -5.45 -2.37
N GLY A 21 -3.43 -6.68 -2.00
CA GLY A 21 -2.11 -7.28 -2.02
C GLY A 21 -1.68 -7.79 -0.65
N ASP A 22 -0.41 -8.10 -0.52
CA ASP A 22 0.15 -8.66 0.70
C ASP A 22 0.19 -7.61 1.81
N LEU A 23 -0.09 -8.02 3.05
CA LEU A 23 0.07 -7.17 4.23
C LEU A 23 1.37 -7.49 4.94
N THR A 24 2.02 -6.47 5.49
CA THR A 24 3.21 -6.64 6.33
C THR A 24 2.82 -7.05 7.74
N ASN A 25 3.76 -7.66 8.46
CA ASN A 25 3.58 -7.95 9.88
C ASN A 25 3.25 -6.69 10.70
N SER A 26 3.88 -5.56 10.39
CA SER A 26 3.60 -4.28 11.06
C SER A 26 2.16 -3.82 10.83
N GLN A 27 1.63 -3.92 9.62
CA GLN A 27 0.26 -3.52 9.30
C GLN A 27 -0.78 -4.34 10.07
N ILE A 28 -0.59 -5.65 10.15
CA ILE A 28 -1.47 -6.54 10.93
C ILE A 28 -1.35 -6.23 12.42
N THR A 29 -0.12 -6.08 12.90
CA THR A 29 0.18 -5.79 14.32
C THR A 29 -0.43 -4.46 14.76
N ASP A 30 -0.25 -3.40 13.99
CA ASP A 30 -0.79 -2.08 14.29
C ASP A 30 -2.31 -2.11 14.44
N PHE A 31 -3.01 -2.75 13.50
CA PHE A 31 -4.47 -2.88 13.58
C PHE A 31 -4.94 -3.62 14.85
N ILE A 32 -4.37 -4.78 15.09
CA ILE A 32 -4.79 -5.66 16.20
C ILE A 32 -4.47 -5.05 17.56
N LEU A 33 -3.30 -4.43 17.72
CA LEU A 33 -2.87 -3.85 19.00
C LEU A 33 -3.55 -2.53 19.29
N ASP A 34 -3.72 -1.65 18.32
CA ASP A 34 -4.41 -0.37 18.50
C ASP A 34 -5.85 -0.54 18.97
N ARG A 35 -6.52 -1.58 18.50
CA ARG A 35 -7.88 -1.92 18.90
C ARG A 35 -7.97 -2.87 20.08
N LYS A 36 -6.82 -3.25 20.64
CA LYS A 36 -6.71 -4.10 21.84
C LYS A 36 -7.42 -5.45 21.72
N TYR A 37 -7.43 -6.03 20.53
CA TYR A 37 -8.00 -7.37 20.33
C TYR A 37 -7.21 -8.44 21.05
N THR A 38 -5.87 -8.29 21.11
CA THR A 38 -4.96 -9.16 21.84
C THR A 38 -3.63 -8.46 22.10
N ASN A 39 -2.66 -9.15 22.73
CA ASN A 39 -1.30 -8.67 22.92
C ASN A 39 -0.37 -9.18 21.81
N TYR A 40 0.83 -8.59 21.74
CA TYR A 40 1.82 -8.91 20.72
C TYR A 40 2.19 -10.39 20.66
N PHE A 41 2.41 -11.05 21.80
CA PHE A 41 2.81 -12.46 21.83
C PHE A 41 1.71 -13.40 21.31
N GLN A 42 0.49 -13.20 21.74
CA GLN A 42 -0.66 -13.96 21.26
C GLN A 42 -0.92 -13.74 19.78
N LEU A 43 -0.72 -12.52 19.31
CA LEU A 43 -0.84 -12.19 17.88
C LEU A 43 0.22 -12.94 17.06
N GLN A 44 1.50 -12.88 17.45
CA GLN A 44 2.55 -13.56 16.71
C GLN A 44 2.38 -15.08 16.74
N GLN A 45 1.89 -15.63 17.83
CA GLN A 45 1.52 -17.05 17.91
C GLN A 45 0.39 -17.39 16.95
N ALA A 46 -0.65 -16.59 16.91
CA ALA A 46 -1.78 -16.79 16.00
C ALA A 46 -1.36 -16.73 14.53
N VAL A 47 -0.49 -15.78 14.17
CA VAL A 47 0.06 -15.69 12.82
C VAL A 47 0.87 -16.93 12.46
N SER A 48 1.74 -17.40 13.35
CA SER A 48 2.50 -18.63 13.15
C SER A 48 1.59 -19.84 12.96
N GLU A 49 0.57 -19.98 13.78
CA GLU A 49 -0.41 -21.07 13.68
C GLU A 49 -1.20 -21.03 12.38
N LEU A 50 -1.54 -19.84 11.87
CA LEU A 50 -2.19 -19.68 10.58
C LEU A 50 -1.28 -20.08 9.41
N VAL A 51 0.01 -19.80 9.50
CA VAL A 51 1.00 -20.23 8.49
C VAL A 51 1.22 -21.75 8.57
N GLU A 52 1.36 -22.31 9.75
CA GLU A 52 1.52 -23.76 9.97
C GLU A 52 0.30 -24.56 9.48
N ALA A 53 -0.90 -23.97 9.61
CA ALA A 53 -2.15 -24.57 9.13
C ALA A 53 -2.40 -24.37 7.63
N ASP A 54 -1.46 -23.76 6.92
CA ASP A 54 -1.53 -23.47 5.48
C ASP A 54 -2.71 -22.56 5.07
N LEU A 55 -3.20 -21.76 6.02
CA LEU A 55 -4.27 -20.77 5.79
C LEU A 55 -3.72 -19.43 5.31
N VAL A 56 -2.46 -19.14 5.67
CA VAL A 56 -1.72 -17.94 5.32
C VAL A 56 -0.34 -18.33 4.81
N GLU A 57 0.07 -17.73 3.71
CA GLU A 57 1.42 -17.85 3.16
C GLU A 57 2.27 -16.66 3.61
N MET A 58 3.50 -16.93 4.02
CA MET A 58 4.47 -15.91 4.41
C MET A 58 5.59 -15.84 3.37
N SER A 59 5.94 -14.63 2.97
CA SER A 59 7.14 -14.34 2.18
C SER A 59 8.00 -13.29 2.89
N SER A 60 9.30 -13.31 2.63
CA SER A 60 10.23 -12.35 3.21
C SER A 60 10.96 -11.61 2.11
N GLN A 61 10.90 -10.28 2.12
CA GLN A 61 11.59 -9.41 1.19
C GLN A 61 12.17 -8.21 1.95
N SER A 62 13.44 -7.90 1.72
CA SER A 62 14.11 -6.74 2.31
C SER A 62 13.93 -6.61 3.83
N ASN A 63 14.10 -7.72 4.57
CA ASN A 63 13.91 -7.81 6.02
C ASN A 63 12.46 -7.54 6.51
N ARG A 64 11.47 -7.62 5.63
CA ARG A 64 10.05 -7.53 6.00
C ARG A 64 9.33 -8.83 5.69
N SER A 65 8.46 -9.24 6.61
CA SER A 65 7.56 -10.37 6.40
C SER A 65 6.25 -9.87 5.79
N TYR A 66 5.84 -10.50 4.72
CA TYR A 66 4.57 -10.25 4.01
C TYR A 66 3.70 -11.49 4.11
N TYR A 67 2.41 -11.27 4.26
CA TYR A 67 1.41 -12.33 4.42
C TYR A 67 0.35 -12.23 3.35
N ARG A 68 -0.04 -13.40 2.86
CA ARG A 68 -1.08 -13.58 1.83
C ARG A 68 -2.03 -14.68 2.23
N LEU A 69 -3.31 -14.52 1.88
CA LEU A 69 -4.32 -15.54 2.12
C LEU A 69 -4.20 -16.67 1.10
N THR A 70 -4.17 -17.91 1.58
CA THR A 70 -4.21 -19.10 0.72
C THR A 70 -5.64 -19.44 0.28
N SER A 71 -5.79 -20.38 -0.67
CA SER A 71 -7.10 -20.89 -1.05
C SER A 71 -7.82 -21.55 0.12
N GLU A 72 -7.09 -22.30 0.96
CA GLU A 72 -7.64 -22.90 2.19
C GLU A 72 -8.05 -21.84 3.21
N GLY A 73 -7.25 -20.77 3.34
CA GLY A 73 -7.59 -19.60 4.17
C GLY A 73 -8.90 -18.94 3.72
N LYS A 74 -9.10 -18.78 2.42
CA LYS A 74 -10.35 -18.25 1.85
C LYS A 74 -11.55 -19.15 2.17
N ASN A 75 -11.40 -20.44 2.01
CA ASN A 75 -12.45 -21.41 2.33
C ASN A 75 -12.80 -21.40 3.81
N THR A 76 -11.80 -21.39 4.69
CA THR A 76 -11.99 -21.31 6.14
C THR A 76 -12.71 -20.03 6.54
N LEU A 77 -12.28 -18.89 6.00
CA LEU A 77 -12.93 -17.61 6.27
C LEU A 77 -14.40 -17.60 5.82
N LYS A 78 -14.70 -18.19 4.66
CA LYS A 78 -16.07 -18.29 4.15
C LYS A 78 -16.99 -19.05 5.12
N TYR A 79 -16.48 -20.12 5.75
CA TYR A 79 -17.23 -20.88 6.74
C TYR A 79 -17.51 -20.09 8.01
N PHE A 80 -16.51 -19.34 8.50
CA PHE A 80 -16.56 -18.69 9.80
C PHE A 80 -16.83 -17.17 9.74
N SER A 81 -17.05 -16.62 8.55
CA SER A 81 -17.25 -15.17 8.36
C SER A 81 -18.44 -14.59 9.14
N LYS A 82 -19.42 -15.43 9.46
CA LYS A 82 -20.57 -15.03 10.27
C LYS A 82 -20.25 -14.81 11.75
N GLU A 83 -19.13 -15.35 12.23
CA GLU A 83 -18.66 -15.14 13.60
C GLU A 83 -18.02 -13.77 13.80
N LEU A 84 -17.61 -13.08 12.72
CA LEU A 84 -17.17 -11.69 12.77
C LEU A 84 -18.37 -10.75 12.76
N SER A 85 -18.43 -9.85 13.75
CA SER A 85 -19.45 -8.82 13.80
C SER A 85 -19.29 -7.82 12.64
N SER A 86 -20.40 -7.18 12.27
CA SER A 86 -20.39 -6.11 11.26
C SER A 86 -19.48 -4.93 11.65
N ASP A 87 -19.38 -4.64 12.94
CA ASP A 87 -18.53 -3.57 13.46
C ASP A 87 -17.05 -3.87 13.24
N ILE A 88 -16.60 -5.10 13.50
CA ILE A 88 -15.23 -5.54 13.25
C ILE A 88 -14.91 -5.47 11.76
N LYS A 89 -15.80 -5.94 10.90
CA LYS A 89 -15.64 -5.88 9.46
C LYS A 89 -15.48 -4.44 8.97
N LYS A 90 -16.31 -3.53 9.49
CA LYS A 90 -16.23 -2.11 9.17
C LYS A 90 -14.91 -1.49 9.61
N GLU A 91 -14.44 -1.79 10.83
CA GLU A 91 -13.15 -1.32 11.32
C GLU A 91 -11.98 -1.78 10.45
N VAL A 92 -12.00 -3.04 10.00
CA VAL A 92 -11.00 -3.59 9.07
C VAL A 92 -11.03 -2.83 7.74
N GLU A 93 -12.20 -2.63 7.17
CA GLU A 93 -12.36 -1.91 5.90
C GLU A 93 -11.89 -0.46 6.00
N GLU A 94 -12.23 0.23 7.08
CA GLU A 94 -11.75 1.60 7.34
C GLU A 94 -10.22 1.65 7.49
N TYR A 95 -9.62 0.69 8.16
CA TYR A 95 -8.17 0.60 8.30
C TYR A 95 -7.47 0.35 6.97
N LEU A 96 -7.96 -0.61 6.17
CA LEU A 96 -7.40 -0.91 4.85
C LEU A 96 -7.51 0.29 3.90
N ASN A 97 -8.63 1.01 3.94
CA ASN A 97 -8.80 2.25 3.19
C ASN A 97 -7.80 3.34 3.65
N SER A 98 -7.52 3.43 4.95
CA SER A 98 -6.52 4.35 5.47
C SER A 98 -5.09 4.02 5.01
N LEU A 99 -4.78 2.75 4.80
CA LEU A 99 -3.50 2.33 4.22
C LEU A 99 -3.36 2.79 2.76
N HIS A 100 -4.42 2.72 1.99
CA HIS A 100 -4.47 3.27 0.64
C HIS A 100 -4.16 4.77 0.62
N CYS A 101 -4.79 5.55 1.47
CA CYS A 101 -4.51 6.97 1.61
C CYS A 101 -3.04 7.23 2.01
N LYS A 102 -2.47 6.42 2.90
CA LYS A 102 -1.06 6.53 3.28
C LYS A 102 -0.10 6.16 2.15
N ILE A 103 -0.45 5.20 1.30
CA ILE A 103 0.34 4.84 0.12
C ILE A 103 0.35 6.03 -0.86
N GLU A 104 -0.77 6.69 -1.05
CA GLU A 104 -0.85 7.91 -1.86
C GLU A 104 -0.05 9.08 -1.24
N GLU A 105 -0.01 9.21 0.10
CA GLU A 105 0.82 10.19 0.80
C GLU A 105 2.34 9.93 0.64
N HIS A 106 2.75 8.69 0.36
CA HIS A 106 4.15 8.35 0.10
C HIS A 106 4.56 8.55 -1.36
N LEU A 107 3.61 8.81 -2.24
CA LEU A 107 3.86 9.14 -3.63
C LEU A 107 3.93 10.67 -3.78
N LEU A 108 5.10 11.16 -4.15
CA LEU A 108 5.31 12.58 -4.42
C LEU A 108 5.61 12.79 -5.91
N THR A 109 5.00 13.81 -6.47
CA THR A 109 5.20 14.19 -7.87
C THR A 109 5.69 15.64 -7.98
N PRO A 110 6.85 15.98 -7.40
CA PRO A 110 7.34 17.34 -7.43
C PRO A 110 7.68 17.79 -8.85
N ALA A 111 7.33 19.01 -9.16
CA ALA A 111 7.63 19.66 -10.43
C ALA A 111 8.16 21.07 -10.16
N ASP A 112 9.36 21.33 -10.65
CA ASP A 112 10.06 22.60 -10.48
C ASP A 112 10.52 23.13 -11.83
N TYR A 113 10.69 24.44 -11.95
CA TYR A 113 11.26 25.05 -13.16
C TYR A 113 12.31 26.10 -12.81
N TYR A 114 13.29 26.24 -13.66
CA TYR A 114 14.43 27.15 -13.49
C TYR A 114 14.71 27.91 -14.77
N PRO A 115 15.02 29.22 -14.71
CA PRO A 115 15.47 29.94 -15.88
C PRO A 115 16.83 29.43 -16.37
N THR A 116 16.97 29.30 -17.69
CA THR A 116 18.26 28.99 -18.32
C THR A 116 18.91 30.27 -18.83
N LYS A 117 20.22 30.15 -19.24
CA LYS A 117 20.97 31.31 -19.70
C LYS A 117 20.45 31.95 -21.01
N GLU A 118 19.64 31.24 -21.77
CA GLU A 118 19.13 31.64 -23.10
C GLU A 118 17.68 32.16 -23.09
N GLY A 119 17.14 32.46 -21.92
CA GLY A 119 15.77 32.94 -21.78
C GLY A 119 14.68 31.85 -21.86
N SER A 120 15.08 30.60 -22.00
CA SER A 120 14.21 29.43 -21.85
C SER A 120 14.18 28.95 -20.40
N TYR A 121 13.40 27.92 -20.13
CA TYR A 121 13.27 27.32 -18.80
C TYR A 121 13.55 25.81 -18.86
N SER A 122 14.22 25.32 -17.83
CA SER A 122 14.35 23.88 -17.58
C SER A 122 13.29 23.45 -16.57
N VAL A 123 12.47 22.48 -16.91
CA VAL A 123 11.45 21.90 -16.04
C VAL A 123 11.95 20.54 -15.55
N ARG A 124 11.96 20.35 -14.24
CA ARG A 124 12.31 19.08 -13.61
C ARG A 124 11.05 18.42 -13.06
N LEU A 125 10.77 17.24 -13.54
CA LEU A 125 9.59 16.43 -13.18
C LEU A 125 10.05 15.15 -12.51
N ARG A 126 9.53 14.87 -11.34
CA ARG A 126 9.92 13.67 -10.56
C ARG A 126 8.71 12.87 -10.11
N ILE A 127 8.92 11.56 -9.98
CA ILE A 127 8.03 10.65 -9.25
C ILE A 127 8.89 10.03 -8.15
N ILE A 128 8.51 10.25 -6.91
CA ILE A 128 9.18 9.72 -5.72
C ILE A 128 8.19 8.84 -4.98
N GLU A 129 8.52 7.57 -4.82
CA GLU A 129 7.71 6.60 -4.09
C GLU A 129 8.51 6.09 -2.90
N SER A 130 7.97 6.29 -1.69
CA SER A 130 8.61 5.87 -0.44
C SER A 130 10.09 6.31 -0.31
N GLY A 131 10.38 7.54 -0.75
CA GLY A 131 11.73 8.12 -0.71
C GLY A 131 12.67 7.71 -1.84
N VAL A 132 12.21 6.85 -2.76
CA VAL A 132 12.98 6.41 -3.93
C VAL A 132 12.52 7.17 -5.17
N SER A 133 13.46 7.77 -5.89
CA SER A 133 13.16 8.43 -7.17
C SER A 133 12.95 7.39 -8.27
N ILE A 134 11.72 7.27 -8.74
CA ILE A 134 11.35 6.37 -9.84
C ILE A 134 11.57 7.04 -11.19
N VAL A 135 11.23 8.32 -11.28
CA VAL A 135 11.42 9.14 -12.47
C VAL A 135 12.05 10.48 -12.08
N ASP A 136 13.03 10.89 -12.84
CA ASP A 136 13.67 12.22 -12.73
C ASP A 136 13.94 12.72 -14.17
N LEU A 137 13.06 13.58 -14.67
CA LEU A 137 13.11 14.12 -16.03
C LEU A 137 13.42 15.61 -16.00
N SER A 138 14.29 16.04 -16.89
CA SER A 138 14.52 17.45 -17.16
C SER A 138 14.23 17.77 -18.62
N ILE A 139 13.34 18.73 -18.85
CA ILE A 139 12.90 19.13 -20.18
C ILE A 139 13.06 20.65 -20.32
N ASN A 140 13.67 21.10 -21.41
CA ASN A 140 13.73 22.52 -21.72
C ASN A 140 12.48 22.96 -22.47
N VAL A 141 11.91 24.07 -22.05
CA VAL A 141 10.73 24.70 -22.65
C VAL A 141 11.03 26.17 -23.01
N PRO A 142 10.36 26.72 -24.03
CA PRO A 142 10.78 28.00 -24.62
C PRO A 142 10.44 29.25 -23.79
N ASN A 143 9.49 29.17 -22.85
CA ASN A 143 9.05 30.33 -22.09
C ASN A 143 8.46 29.95 -20.71
N LEU A 144 8.23 30.94 -19.89
CA LEU A 144 7.66 30.78 -18.55
C LEU A 144 6.27 30.15 -18.57
N ALA A 145 5.40 30.55 -19.51
CA ALA A 145 4.04 30.02 -19.60
C ALA A 145 4.04 28.49 -19.86
N ALA A 146 4.93 28.01 -20.72
CA ALA A 146 5.10 26.59 -20.98
C ALA A 146 5.62 25.85 -19.73
N ALA A 147 6.59 26.42 -19.00
CA ALA A 147 7.13 25.85 -17.77
C ALA A 147 6.05 25.70 -16.70
N GLN A 148 5.27 26.73 -16.47
CA GLN A 148 4.17 26.72 -15.52
C GLN A 148 3.09 25.69 -15.91
N SER A 149 2.71 25.64 -17.17
CA SER A 149 1.73 24.67 -17.69
C SER A 149 2.17 23.22 -17.48
N VAL A 150 3.43 22.91 -17.74
CA VAL A 150 3.99 21.57 -17.53
C VAL A 150 3.98 21.21 -16.05
N CYS A 151 4.42 22.10 -15.17
CA CYS A 151 4.44 21.87 -13.73
C CYS A 151 3.02 21.68 -13.15
N GLU A 152 2.06 22.48 -13.58
CA GLU A 152 0.66 22.38 -13.13
C GLU A 152 -0.03 21.09 -13.59
N SER A 153 0.30 20.59 -14.78
CA SER A 153 -0.30 19.37 -15.33
C SER A 153 0.35 18.08 -14.81
N TRP A 154 1.59 18.14 -14.32
CA TRP A 154 2.35 16.95 -13.91
C TRP A 154 1.64 16.07 -12.88
N PRO A 155 1.09 16.58 -11.77
CA PRO A 155 0.40 15.76 -10.78
C PRO A 155 -0.79 14.95 -11.33
N TYR A 156 -1.34 15.37 -12.43
CA TYR A 156 -2.49 14.72 -13.08
C TYR A 156 -2.09 13.80 -14.24
N LYS A 157 -0.88 13.95 -14.78
CA LYS A 157 -0.43 13.25 -16.00
C LYS A 157 0.76 12.34 -15.79
N TYR A 158 1.41 12.36 -14.63
CA TYR A 158 2.64 11.61 -14.38
C TYR A 158 2.52 10.12 -14.70
N GLN A 159 1.39 9.49 -14.36
CA GLN A 159 1.17 8.07 -14.59
C GLN A 159 1.16 7.75 -16.09
N ASN A 160 0.41 8.52 -16.88
CA ASN A 160 0.36 8.33 -18.33
C ASN A 160 1.71 8.55 -18.99
N VAL A 161 2.49 9.52 -18.51
CA VAL A 161 3.84 9.77 -19.02
C VAL A 161 4.77 8.61 -18.70
N TYR A 162 4.73 8.13 -17.46
CA TYR A 162 5.51 6.96 -17.03
C TYR A 162 5.18 5.74 -17.88
N ASP A 163 3.91 5.42 -18.02
CA ASP A 163 3.44 4.25 -18.79
C ASP A 163 3.94 4.31 -20.23
N LYS A 164 3.85 5.46 -20.88
CA LYS A 164 4.36 5.67 -22.26
C LYS A 164 5.87 5.52 -22.38
N ILE A 165 6.62 6.05 -21.42
CA ILE A 165 8.07 5.89 -21.40
C ILE A 165 8.44 4.41 -21.28
N MET A 166 7.79 3.67 -20.41
CA MET A 166 8.04 2.25 -20.21
C MET A 166 7.62 1.42 -21.45
N GLU A 167 6.51 1.75 -22.05
CA GLU A 167 6.03 1.12 -23.30
C GLU A 167 7.01 1.29 -24.47
N GLU A 168 7.65 2.45 -24.58
CA GLU A 168 8.61 2.75 -25.65
C GLU A 168 10.01 2.18 -25.38
N LEU A 169 10.38 1.96 -24.11
CA LEU A 169 11.74 1.52 -23.75
C LEU A 169 11.87 0.02 -23.46
N LEU A 170 10.79 -0.67 -23.16
CA LEU A 170 10.76 -2.11 -22.87
C LEU A 170 10.04 -2.91 -23.94
#